data_abe2390740300a57ec1f56c1bd7493e1
#
_entry.id   abe2390740300a57ec1f56c1bd7493e1
#
_cell.length_a   1.000
_cell.length_b   1.000
_cell.length_c   1.000
_cell.angle_alpha   90.00
_cell.angle_beta   90.00
_cell.angle_gamma   90.00
#
_symmetry.space_group_name_H-M   'P 1'
#
loop_
_entity.id
_entity.type
_entity.pdbx_description
1 polymer ?
#
loop_
_entity_poly.entity_id
_entity_poly.type
_entity_poly.pdbx_seq_one_letter_code
_entity_poly.pdbx_strand_id
1 'polypeptide(L)'
;APRGAYWDGGLTDYPLHLDYATLRDGAEPALVLYPHFQDTVVPGWLDKPFPRRHRATPDLDNVILLSPTPEFVRSLPNRKLPDRTDFKRYIDDPKARMAAWQRAVDESERLRDEFARWLEQGNAESVLPLR
;
A
#
# COMPACT_ATOMS: atom_id res chain seq x y z
N ALA A 1 17.09 -27.68 -0.11
CA ALA A 1 16.29 -27.05 -1.18
C ALA A 1 16.58 -27.77 -2.50
N PRO A 2 15.62 -27.89 -3.42
CA PRO A 2 15.86 -28.43 -4.76
C PRO A 2 16.94 -27.61 -5.48
N ARG A 3 17.66 -28.23 -6.42
CA ARG A 3 18.59 -27.49 -7.27
C ARG A 3 17.82 -26.57 -8.22
N GLY A 4 18.19 -25.30 -8.31
CA GLY A 4 17.53 -24.33 -9.22
C GLY A 4 17.95 -22.89 -8.94
N ALA A 5 17.53 -21.99 -9.82
CA ALA A 5 17.59 -20.56 -9.58
C ALA A 5 16.38 -20.14 -8.76
N TYR A 6 16.61 -19.40 -7.68
CA TYR A 6 15.57 -18.89 -6.79
C TYR A 6 15.47 -17.39 -6.97
N TRP A 7 14.24 -16.92 -7.14
CA TRP A 7 13.91 -15.51 -7.32
C TRP A 7 13.01 -15.05 -6.19
N ASP A 8 13.02 -13.77 -5.91
CA ASP A 8 12.07 -13.13 -5.00
C ASP A 8 10.65 -13.30 -5.56
N GLY A 9 9.72 -13.75 -4.70
CA GLY A 9 8.31 -13.92 -5.05
C GLY A 9 7.65 -12.64 -5.57
N GLY A 10 8.10 -11.47 -5.10
CA GLY A 10 7.63 -10.18 -5.58
C GLY A 10 7.86 -9.91 -7.07
N LEU A 11 8.66 -10.74 -7.76
CA LEU A 11 8.82 -10.64 -9.21
C LEU A 11 7.50 -10.93 -9.94
N THR A 12 6.75 -11.90 -9.46
CA THR A 12 5.50 -12.39 -10.06
C THR A 12 4.27 -12.00 -9.29
N ASP A 13 4.41 -11.78 -7.99
CA ASP A 13 3.32 -11.40 -7.09
C ASP A 13 3.83 -10.36 -6.08
N TYR A 14 3.91 -9.13 -6.52
CA TYR A 14 4.47 -8.02 -5.73
C TYR A 14 3.57 -7.60 -4.56
N PRO A 15 2.23 -7.57 -4.70
CA PRO A 15 1.31 -7.13 -3.68
C PRO A 15 0.63 -8.26 -2.91
N LEU A 16 1.05 -9.53 -3.03
CA LEU A 16 0.27 -10.68 -2.55
C LEU A 16 -1.16 -10.67 -3.14
N HIS A 17 -1.22 -10.71 -4.46
CA HIS A 17 -2.47 -10.74 -5.21
C HIS A 17 -3.10 -12.14 -5.15
N LEU A 18 -3.67 -12.44 -4.00
CA LEU A 18 -4.35 -13.71 -3.75
C LEU A 18 -5.82 -13.62 -4.17
N ASP A 19 -6.45 -14.76 -4.36
CA ASP A 19 -7.90 -14.86 -4.56
C ASP A 19 -8.63 -14.58 -3.23
N TYR A 20 -8.72 -13.31 -2.87
CA TYR A 20 -9.43 -12.87 -1.67
C TYR A 20 -10.93 -13.04 -1.79
N ALA A 21 -11.48 -13.08 -3.02
CA ALA A 21 -12.91 -13.26 -3.24
C ALA A 21 -13.44 -14.60 -2.72
N THR A 22 -12.55 -15.58 -2.50
CA THR A 22 -12.93 -16.88 -1.90
C THR A 22 -12.98 -16.86 -0.37
N LEU A 23 -12.46 -15.84 0.29
CA LEU A 23 -12.51 -15.73 1.74
C LEU A 23 -13.93 -15.52 2.25
N ARG A 24 -14.27 -16.21 3.34
CA ARG A 24 -15.58 -16.14 3.97
C ARG A 24 -15.44 -15.91 5.47
N ASP A 25 -16.44 -15.21 6.02
CA ASP A 25 -16.70 -15.14 7.45
C ASP A 25 -18.06 -15.80 7.70
N GLY A 26 -18.02 -17.07 8.07
CA GLY A 26 -19.21 -17.91 8.08
C GLY A 26 -19.79 -18.11 6.67
N ALA A 27 -21.05 -17.72 6.45
CA ALA A 27 -21.74 -17.82 5.15
C ALA A 27 -21.49 -16.58 4.27
N GLU A 28 -21.05 -15.47 4.83
CA GLU A 28 -20.89 -14.19 4.14
C GLU A 28 -19.47 -14.03 3.54
N PRO A 29 -19.33 -13.26 2.46
CA PRO A 29 -18.01 -12.86 1.96
C PRO A 29 -17.26 -12.06 3.03
N ALA A 30 -16.01 -12.43 3.34
CA ALA A 30 -15.16 -11.67 4.25
C ALA A 30 -14.66 -10.39 3.57
N LEU A 31 -14.66 -9.25 4.28
CA LEU A 31 -14.01 -8.04 3.82
C LEU A 31 -12.52 -8.09 4.21
N VAL A 32 -11.66 -7.76 3.28
CA VAL A 32 -10.21 -7.70 3.47
C VAL A 32 -9.75 -6.26 3.45
N LEU A 33 -9.22 -5.78 4.58
CA LEU A 33 -8.56 -4.48 4.63
C LEU A 33 -7.11 -4.62 4.15
N TYR A 34 -6.75 -3.85 3.11
CA TYR A 34 -5.45 -3.90 2.49
C TYR A 34 -4.74 -2.54 2.57
N PRO A 35 -3.99 -2.25 3.66
CA PRO A 35 -3.18 -1.04 3.74
C PRO A 35 -2.07 -1.08 2.70
N HIS A 36 -1.99 -0.04 1.88
CA HIS A 36 -1.02 0.05 0.81
C HIS A 36 -0.44 1.48 0.70
N PHE A 37 0.73 1.61 0.09
CA PHE A 37 1.41 2.90 -0.04
C PHE A 37 0.97 3.71 -1.27
N GLN A 38 0.15 3.14 -2.15
CA GLN A 38 -0.40 3.77 -3.35
C GLN A 38 -1.84 3.29 -3.60
N ASP A 39 -2.57 4.03 -4.41
CA ASP A 39 -3.99 3.81 -4.72
C ASP A 39 -4.25 2.82 -5.86
N THR A 40 -3.20 2.19 -6.37
CA THR A 40 -3.27 1.23 -7.47
C THR A 40 -2.56 -0.07 -7.12
N VAL A 41 -3.08 -1.18 -7.64
CA VAL A 41 -2.48 -2.50 -7.48
C VAL A 41 -1.54 -2.78 -8.66
N VAL A 42 -0.27 -3.05 -8.35
CA VAL A 42 0.74 -3.45 -9.34
C VAL A 42 0.95 -4.95 -9.21
N PRO A 43 0.51 -5.78 -10.15
CA PRO A 43 0.50 -7.24 -9.99
C PRO A 43 1.88 -7.85 -9.74
N GLY A 44 2.86 -7.48 -10.53
CA GLY A 44 4.23 -7.98 -10.41
C GLY A 44 5.26 -6.85 -10.47
N TRP A 45 6.45 -7.13 -9.96
CA TRP A 45 7.53 -6.13 -10.00
C TRP A 45 7.87 -5.71 -11.44
N LEU A 46 7.78 -6.64 -12.39
CA LEU A 46 8.02 -6.38 -13.81
C LEU A 46 6.90 -5.58 -14.48
N ASP A 47 5.73 -5.49 -13.84
CA ASP A 47 4.59 -4.73 -14.37
C ASP A 47 4.65 -3.24 -14.03
N LYS A 48 5.53 -2.82 -13.11
CA LYS A 48 5.71 -1.42 -12.70
C LYS A 48 5.80 -0.41 -13.85
N PRO A 49 6.55 -0.68 -14.95
CA PRO A 49 6.63 0.26 -16.06
C PRO A 49 5.41 0.21 -17.01
N PHE A 50 4.43 -0.63 -16.74
CA PHE A 50 3.27 -0.85 -17.62
C PHE A 50 1.94 -0.47 -16.93
N PRO A 51 1.57 0.81 -16.84
CA PRO A 51 0.36 1.25 -16.13
C PRO A 51 -0.93 0.58 -16.62
N ARG A 52 -0.98 0.12 -17.85
CA ARG A 52 -2.14 -0.61 -18.41
C ARG A 52 -2.40 -1.96 -17.74
N ARG A 53 -1.42 -2.47 -16.99
CA ARG A 53 -1.53 -3.72 -16.22
C ARG A 53 -1.87 -3.48 -14.75
N HIS A 54 -1.85 -2.21 -14.31
CA HIS A 54 -2.20 -1.81 -12.95
C HIS A 54 -3.71 -1.67 -12.87
N ARG A 55 -4.41 -2.76 -12.58
CA ARG A 55 -5.87 -2.75 -12.46
C ARG A 55 -6.35 -3.82 -11.50
N ALA A 56 -7.49 -3.56 -10.89
CA ALA A 56 -8.18 -4.54 -10.09
C ALA A 56 -8.59 -5.76 -10.93
N THR A 57 -8.64 -6.90 -10.27
CA THR A 57 -9.18 -8.14 -10.82
C THR A 57 -10.34 -8.61 -9.93
N PRO A 58 -11.20 -9.53 -10.40
CA PRO A 58 -12.27 -10.09 -9.57
C PRO A 58 -11.80 -10.72 -8.26
N ASP A 59 -10.54 -11.15 -8.18
CA ASP A 59 -9.95 -11.70 -6.95
C ASP A 59 -9.90 -10.68 -5.79
N LEU A 60 -10.06 -9.39 -6.11
CA LEU A 60 -10.02 -8.27 -5.16
C LEU A 60 -11.42 -7.68 -4.88
N ASP A 61 -12.51 -8.31 -5.30
CA ASP A 61 -13.86 -7.76 -5.19
C ASP A 61 -14.30 -7.48 -3.74
N ASN A 62 -13.71 -8.18 -2.77
CA ASN A 62 -13.95 -7.98 -1.34
C ASN A 62 -12.80 -7.25 -0.62
N VAL A 63 -11.89 -6.62 -1.36
CA VAL A 63 -10.74 -5.91 -0.81
C VAL A 63 -11.02 -4.41 -0.72
N ILE A 64 -10.82 -3.85 0.47
CA ILE A 64 -10.78 -2.40 0.70
C ILE A 64 -9.32 -1.97 0.75
N LEU A 65 -8.84 -1.34 -0.32
CA LEU A 65 -7.50 -0.78 -0.36
C LEU A 65 -7.49 0.56 0.36
N LEU A 66 -6.62 0.68 1.37
CA LEU A 66 -6.42 1.89 2.14
C LEU A 66 -5.05 2.48 1.81
N SER A 67 -5.02 3.66 1.22
CA SER A 67 -3.78 4.34 0.84
C SER A 67 -3.76 5.81 1.28
N PRO A 68 -2.56 6.38 1.52
CA PRO A 68 -2.44 7.81 1.81
C PRO A 68 -2.79 8.65 0.58
N THR A 69 -3.47 9.77 0.81
CA THR A 69 -3.79 10.70 -0.28
C THR A 69 -2.54 11.41 -0.81
N PRO A 70 -2.54 11.89 -2.06
CA PRO A 70 -1.44 12.69 -2.59
C PRO A 70 -1.16 13.95 -1.75
N GLU A 71 -2.18 14.55 -1.13
CA GLU A 71 -2.06 15.71 -0.23
C GLU A 71 -1.27 15.35 1.02
N PHE A 72 -1.61 14.23 1.65
CA PHE A 72 -0.87 13.72 2.80
C PHE A 72 0.59 13.46 2.43
N VAL A 73 0.85 12.76 1.33
CA VAL A 73 2.22 12.46 0.88
C VAL A 73 3.02 13.75 0.64
N ARG A 74 2.40 14.79 0.04
CA ARG A 74 3.06 16.08 -0.15
C ARG A 74 3.38 16.82 1.14
N SER A 75 2.66 16.55 2.24
CA SER A 75 2.94 17.15 3.55
C SER A 75 4.13 16.53 4.27
N LEU A 76 4.54 15.33 3.87
CA LEU A 76 5.66 14.62 4.48
C LEU A 76 7.02 15.24 4.14
N PRO A 77 8.07 14.98 4.93
CA PRO A 77 9.44 15.30 4.57
C PRO A 77 9.78 14.77 3.17
N ASN A 78 10.50 15.58 2.39
CA ASN A 78 10.84 15.28 1.00
C ASN A 78 9.64 15.13 0.05
N ARG A 79 8.41 15.42 0.49
CA ARG A 79 7.16 15.30 -0.26
C ARG A 79 6.92 13.90 -0.83
N LYS A 80 7.33 12.88 -0.11
CA LYS A 80 7.20 11.49 -0.50
C LYS A 80 7.16 10.58 0.72
N LEU A 81 6.68 9.37 0.55
CA LEU A 81 6.85 8.33 1.55
C LEU A 81 8.33 7.95 1.69
N PRO A 82 8.81 7.65 2.90
CA PRO A 82 10.16 7.13 3.11
C PRO A 82 10.44 5.90 2.26
N ASP A 83 11.58 5.88 1.59
CA ASP A 83 12.00 4.74 0.79
C ASP A 83 13.53 4.60 0.69
N ARG A 84 13.98 3.58 -0.05
CA ARG A 84 15.41 3.29 -0.24
C ARG A 84 16.21 4.41 -0.91
N THR A 85 15.57 5.34 -1.62
CA THR A 85 16.28 6.45 -2.27
C THR A 85 16.80 7.46 -1.25
N ASP A 86 16.20 7.47 -0.03
CA ASP A 86 16.65 8.31 1.05
C ASP A 86 18.05 7.94 1.56
N PHE A 87 18.48 6.69 1.39
CA PHE A 87 19.86 6.32 1.72
C PHE A 87 20.89 7.07 0.85
N LYS A 88 20.58 7.29 -0.42
CA LYS A 88 21.42 8.10 -1.30
C LYS A 88 21.30 9.59 -1.00
N ARG A 89 20.06 10.06 -0.75
CA ARG A 89 19.78 11.46 -0.46
C ARG A 89 20.50 11.96 0.78
N TYR A 90 20.60 11.12 1.80
CA TYR A 90 21.19 11.46 3.11
C TYR A 90 22.47 10.64 3.37
N ILE A 91 23.27 10.38 2.32
CA ILE A 91 24.43 9.50 2.45
C ILE A 91 25.42 10.00 3.48
N ASP A 92 25.61 11.33 3.56
CA ASP A 92 26.54 11.99 4.48
C ASP A 92 25.85 12.45 5.78
N ASP A 93 24.52 12.31 5.89
CA ASP A 93 23.77 12.71 7.08
C ASP A 93 22.69 11.67 7.47
N PRO A 94 23.09 10.53 8.04
CA PRO A 94 22.14 9.52 8.54
C PRO A 94 21.20 10.04 9.63
N LYS A 95 21.60 11.03 10.41
CA LYS A 95 20.78 11.61 11.47
C LYS A 95 19.59 12.38 10.87
N ALA A 96 19.85 13.20 9.85
CA ALA A 96 18.78 13.90 9.14
C ALA A 96 17.80 12.92 8.47
N ARG A 97 18.29 11.80 7.91
CA ARG A 97 17.41 10.73 7.39
C ARG A 97 16.52 10.16 8.47
N MET A 98 17.09 9.80 9.63
CA MET A 98 16.33 9.26 10.75
C MET A 98 15.27 10.25 11.23
N ALA A 99 15.62 11.53 11.35
CA ALA A 99 14.68 12.57 11.74
C ALA A 99 13.54 12.74 10.73
N ALA A 100 13.84 12.69 9.42
CA ALA A 100 12.83 12.74 8.37
C ALA A 100 11.89 11.53 8.40
N TRP A 101 12.42 10.35 8.65
CA TRP A 101 11.63 9.13 8.75
C TRP A 101 10.77 9.11 10.01
N GLN A 102 11.35 9.52 11.16
CA GLN A 102 10.59 9.64 12.41
C GLN A 102 9.41 10.60 12.24
N ARG A 103 9.63 11.75 11.62
CA ARG A 103 8.55 12.69 11.34
C ARG A 103 7.47 12.10 10.45
N ALA A 104 7.83 11.29 9.44
CA ALA A 104 6.84 10.60 8.61
C ALA A 104 6.03 9.56 9.41
N VAL A 105 6.66 8.89 10.39
CA VAL A 105 5.96 7.99 11.33
C VAL A 105 5.01 8.79 12.21
N ASP A 106 5.46 9.89 12.80
CA ASP A 106 4.63 10.74 13.66
C ASP A 106 3.40 11.28 12.90
N GLU A 107 3.60 11.73 11.66
CA GLU A 107 2.49 12.19 10.80
C GLU A 107 1.53 11.05 10.42
N SER A 108 1.96 9.79 10.42
CA SER A 108 1.09 8.65 10.10
C SER A 108 -0.02 8.43 11.14
N GLU A 109 0.11 8.98 12.34
CA GLU A 109 -0.97 8.98 13.34
C GLU A 109 -2.25 9.64 12.82
N ARG A 110 -2.10 10.65 11.96
CA ARG A 110 -3.23 11.31 11.30
C ARG A 110 -4.02 10.35 10.40
N LEU A 111 -3.33 9.41 9.73
CA LEU A 111 -3.99 8.38 8.92
C LEU A 111 -4.78 7.41 9.80
N ARG A 112 -4.22 7.03 10.94
CA ARG A 112 -4.92 6.22 11.94
C ARG A 112 -6.19 6.90 12.42
N ASP A 113 -6.09 8.18 12.80
CA ASP A 113 -7.22 8.93 13.35
C ASP A 113 -8.31 9.17 12.29
N GLU A 114 -7.89 9.37 11.03
CA GLU A 114 -8.81 9.50 9.90
C GLU A 114 -9.55 8.18 9.64
N PHE A 115 -8.82 7.07 9.65
CA PHE A 115 -9.41 5.75 9.48
C PHE A 115 -10.38 5.39 10.62
N ALA A 116 -10.01 5.71 11.88
CA ALA A 116 -10.90 5.50 13.04
C ALA A 116 -12.19 6.30 12.88
N ARG A 117 -12.10 7.58 12.50
CA ARG A 117 -13.29 8.41 12.25
C ARG A 117 -14.15 7.85 11.10
N TRP A 118 -13.52 7.36 10.04
CA TRP A 118 -14.26 6.75 8.93
C TRP A 118 -15.04 5.52 9.37
N LEU A 119 -14.43 4.66 10.21
CA LEU A 119 -15.12 3.49 10.77
C LEU A 119 -16.31 3.89 11.66
N GLU A 120 -16.15 4.91 12.49
CA GLU A 120 -17.22 5.41 13.37
C GLU A 120 -18.39 6.02 12.60
N GLN A 121 -18.11 6.73 11.52
CA GLN A 121 -19.11 7.41 10.70
C GLN A 121 -19.87 6.45 9.78
N GLY A 122 -19.31 5.27 9.48
CA GLY A 122 -19.92 4.28 8.59
C GLY A 122 -20.16 4.80 7.15
N ASN A 123 -19.32 5.74 6.70
CA ASN A 123 -19.50 6.41 5.41
C ASN A 123 -18.95 5.58 4.25
N ALA A 124 -19.75 4.64 3.76
CA ALA A 124 -19.41 3.83 2.59
C ALA A 124 -19.35 4.66 1.27
N GLU A 125 -19.97 5.83 1.22
CA GLU A 125 -19.95 6.69 0.02
C GLU A 125 -18.56 7.26 -0.29
N SER A 126 -17.66 7.26 0.70
CA SER A 126 -16.27 7.67 0.51
C SER A 126 -15.39 6.58 -0.13
N VAL A 127 -15.91 5.36 -0.27
CA VAL A 127 -15.19 4.26 -0.91
C VAL A 127 -15.30 4.38 -2.43
N LEU A 128 -14.17 4.52 -3.09
CA LEU A 128 -14.11 4.60 -4.55
C LEU A 128 -13.88 3.21 -5.16
N PRO A 129 -14.36 2.95 -6.38
CA PRO A 129 -14.03 1.71 -7.09
C PRO A 129 -12.52 1.54 -7.24
N LEU A 130 -12.02 0.35 -6.92
CA LEU A 130 -10.62 -0.01 -7.13
C LEU A 130 -10.32 -0.02 -8.64
N ARG A 131 -9.25 0.63 -9.04
CA ARG A 131 -8.85 0.80 -10.45
C ARG A 131 -7.73 -0.15 -10.83
#